data_7c6cba0d818e5320bf9e15e9fb3da29b
#
_entry.id   7c6cba0d818e5320bf9e15e9fb3da29b
#
_cell.length_a   1.000
_cell.length_b   1.000
_cell.length_c   1.000
_cell.angle_alpha   90.00
_cell.angle_beta   90.00
_cell.angle_gamma   90.00
#
_symmetry.space_group_name_H-M   'P 1'
#
loop_
_entity.id
_entity.type
_entity.pdbx_description
1 polymer ?
#
loop_
_entity_poly.entity_id
_entity_poly.type
_entity_poly.pdbx_seq_one_letter_code
_entity_poly.pdbx_strand_id
1 'polypeptide(L)'
;RQRQMCIRDRDKCDSCKTIASLSQYLVKRSQWIIGGDGASYDIGYGGLDHVIASGKDVNILVLDTEVYSNTGGQSSKATPVGAIAKFAAAGKRVRKKDLGLMATTYGYVYVAQIAMGADQAQTLKAIREAEAYPGPSLIIAYAPCINHGLKAGMGKSQAEEEKAVKCGYWHLWRYNPALEAEGKNPFTLDSKEPDWSGFQDFLKGEVRYASVMKQYPQEADELFKAAEENAKWRYNSYKRLSKENWGAEVTE
;
A
#
# COMPACT_ATOMS: atom_id res chain seq x y z
N ARG A 1 19.38 2.21 26.79
CA ARG A 1 19.66 1.80 28.20
C ARG A 1 20.99 2.38 28.71
N GLN A 2 22.11 2.27 28.01
CA GLN A 2 23.41 2.82 28.45
C GLN A 2 23.36 4.34 28.63
N ARG A 3 22.75 5.13 27.73
CA ARG A 3 22.62 6.59 27.87
C ARG A 3 21.75 6.99 29.07
N GLN A 4 20.73 6.22 29.42
CA GLN A 4 19.91 6.46 30.61
C GLN A 4 20.66 6.19 31.92
N MET A 5 21.55 5.21 31.94
CA MET A 5 22.42 4.95 33.11
C MET A 5 23.39 6.11 33.36
N CYS A 6 24.04 6.63 32.31
CA CYS A 6 24.97 7.77 32.44
C CYS A 6 24.33 9.06 32.95
N ILE A 7 23.02 9.26 32.70
CA ILE A 7 22.27 10.43 33.19
C ILE A 7 21.92 10.27 34.69
N ARG A 8 21.56 9.07 35.14
CA ARG A 8 21.22 8.82 36.55
C ARG A 8 22.36 9.05 37.54
N ASP A 9 23.60 8.84 37.13
CA ASP A 9 24.77 8.91 38.01
C ASP A 9 25.35 10.35 38.16
N ARG A 10 24.76 11.37 37.50
CA ARG A 10 25.26 12.75 37.49
C ARG A 10 24.29 13.78 38.09
N ASP A 11 23.57 13.43 39.09
CA ASP A 11 22.54 14.28 39.76
C ASP A 11 23.12 15.48 40.56
N LYS A 12 24.15 16.16 40.05
CA LYS A 12 24.81 17.26 40.77
C LYS A 12 24.46 18.66 40.27
N CYS A 13 23.68 18.84 39.20
CA CYS A 13 23.30 20.16 38.68
C CYS A 13 21.86 20.20 38.18
N ASP A 14 21.26 21.40 38.14
CA ASP A 14 19.89 21.55 37.72
C ASP A 14 19.63 21.18 36.25
N SER A 15 20.62 21.39 35.37
CA SER A 15 20.59 20.89 33.99
C SER A 15 20.54 19.36 33.94
N CYS A 16 21.29 18.67 34.81
CA CYS A 16 21.26 17.20 34.89
C CYS A 16 19.89 16.70 35.37
N LYS A 17 19.24 17.37 36.33
CA LYS A 17 17.87 17.05 36.78
C LYS A 17 16.86 17.25 35.66
N THR A 18 16.97 18.36 34.91
CA THR A 18 16.11 18.63 33.73
C THR A 18 16.28 17.56 32.66
N ILE A 19 17.51 17.18 32.31
CA ILE A 19 17.77 16.09 31.35
C ILE A 19 17.20 14.76 31.86
N ALA A 20 17.37 14.44 33.16
CA ALA A 20 16.82 13.23 33.75
C ALA A 20 15.28 13.20 33.70
N SER A 21 14.62 14.33 33.96
CA SER A 21 13.16 14.45 33.85
C SER A 21 12.65 14.28 32.42
N LEU A 22 13.47 14.61 31.42
CA LEU A 22 13.18 14.45 29.99
C LEU A 22 13.66 13.12 29.41
N SER A 23 14.18 12.22 30.23
CA SER A 23 14.77 10.94 29.79
C SER A 23 13.82 10.06 28.97
N GLN A 24 12.53 10.16 29.22
CA GLN A 24 11.47 9.48 28.43
C GLN A 24 11.45 9.89 26.95
N TYR A 25 11.96 11.09 26.60
CA TYR A 25 12.05 11.60 25.24
C TYR A 25 13.34 11.19 24.53
N LEU A 26 14.30 10.57 25.22
CA LEU A 26 15.53 10.03 24.64
C LEU A 26 15.36 8.65 24.02
N VAL A 27 14.18 8.05 24.13
CA VAL A 27 13.82 6.78 23.51
C VAL A 27 13.33 7.04 22.09
N LYS A 28 13.82 6.26 21.11
CA LYS A 28 13.25 6.30 19.74
C LYS A 28 11.73 6.05 19.83
N ARG A 29 10.96 6.92 19.21
CA ARG A 29 9.52 6.78 19.09
C ARG A 29 9.17 6.53 17.64
N SER A 30 8.31 5.58 17.38
CA SER A 30 7.73 5.36 16.07
C SER A 30 6.76 6.48 15.71
N GLN A 31 6.84 6.98 14.49
CA GLN A 31 5.96 8.01 13.93
C GLN A 31 5.17 7.40 12.79
N TRP A 32 3.84 7.45 12.88
CA TRP A 32 2.94 6.95 11.86
C TRP A 32 2.04 8.04 11.30
N ILE A 33 1.98 8.11 9.96
CA ILE A 33 1.00 8.90 9.22
C ILE A 33 0.01 7.92 8.62
N ILE A 34 -1.28 8.09 8.89
CA ILE A 34 -2.33 7.23 8.34
C ILE A 34 -3.23 8.08 7.44
N GLY A 35 -3.41 7.65 6.20
CA GLY A 35 -4.21 8.39 5.22
C GLY A 35 -4.97 7.46 4.27
N GLY A 36 -5.96 8.03 3.59
CA GLY A 36 -6.71 7.36 2.53
C GLY A 36 -6.27 7.82 1.13
N ASP A 37 -7.11 7.50 0.15
CA ASP A 37 -6.81 7.72 -1.28
C ASP A 37 -6.54 9.18 -1.63
N GLY A 38 -7.37 10.11 -1.17
CA GLY A 38 -7.22 11.53 -1.45
C GLY A 38 -5.91 12.10 -0.95
N ALA A 39 -5.52 11.73 0.27
CA ALA A 39 -4.25 12.15 0.88
C ALA A 39 -3.03 11.57 0.17
N SER A 40 -3.16 10.38 -0.43
CA SER A 40 -2.01 9.62 -0.93
C SER A 40 -1.90 9.62 -2.45
N TYR A 41 -3.01 9.57 -3.16
CA TYR A 41 -3.01 9.47 -4.63
C TYR A 41 -3.30 10.79 -5.35
N ASP A 42 -4.00 11.72 -4.70
CA ASP A 42 -4.62 12.88 -5.34
C ASP A 42 -4.13 14.20 -4.73
N ILE A 43 -5.03 14.94 -4.05
CA ILE A 43 -4.76 16.30 -3.57
C ILE A 43 -3.63 16.36 -2.53
N GLY A 44 -3.48 15.32 -1.70
CA GLY A 44 -2.43 15.24 -0.68
C GLY A 44 -1.11 14.67 -1.17
N TYR A 45 -1.03 14.18 -2.43
CA TYR A 45 0.16 13.51 -2.95
C TYR A 45 1.43 14.36 -2.85
N GLY A 46 1.36 15.67 -3.12
CA GLY A 46 2.52 16.54 -2.98
C GLY A 46 3.09 16.60 -1.55
N GLY A 47 2.22 16.52 -0.54
CA GLY A 47 2.63 16.42 0.87
C GLY A 47 3.24 15.06 1.19
N LEU A 48 2.65 13.98 0.70
CA LEU A 48 3.19 12.63 0.84
C LEU A 48 4.57 12.52 0.20
N ASP A 49 4.72 12.98 -1.02
CA ASP A 49 5.97 13.02 -1.77
C ASP A 49 7.06 13.78 -1.00
N HIS A 50 6.73 14.96 -0.45
CA HIS A 50 7.64 15.74 0.39
C HIS A 50 8.09 14.98 1.64
N VAL A 51 7.20 14.28 2.34
CA VAL A 51 7.55 13.47 3.52
C VAL A 51 8.50 12.34 3.12
N ILE A 52 8.21 11.62 2.04
CA ILE A 52 9.09 10.57 1.51
C ILE A 52 10.46 11.15 1.15
N ALA A 53 10.47 12.26 0.39
CA ALA A 53 11.70 12.94 -0.05
C ALA A 53 12.55 13.47 1.11
N SER A 54 11.98 13.66 2.30
CA SER A 54 12.71 14.14 3.47
C SER A 54 13.72 13.14 4.03
N GLY A 55 13.62 11.85 3.66
CA GLY A 55 14.45 10.78 4.19
C GLY A 55 14.30 10.51 5.70
N LYS A 56 13.28 11.09 6.34
CA LYS A 56 13.05 10.92 7.78
C LYS A 56 12.47 9.55 8.09
N ASP A 57 12.77 9.04 9.28
CA ASP A 57 12.22 7.79 9.82
C ASP A 57 10.74 8.00 10.22
N VAL A 58 9.86 7.84 9.23
CA VAL A 58 8.41 8.00 9.34
C VAL A 58 7.74 6.86 8.60
N ASN A 59 6.81 6.20 9.25
CA ASN A 59 5.98 5.16 8.66
C ASN A 59 4.69 5.77 8.12
N ILE A 60 4.32 5.43 6.89
CA ILE A 60 3.11 5.90 6.24
C ILE A 60 2.24 4.69 5.91
N LEU A 61 1.00 4.68 6.43
CA LEU A 61 0.00 3.67 6.13
C LEU A 61 -1.11 4.29 5.28
N VAL A 62 -1.25 3.80 4.06
CA VAL A 62 -2.32 4.18 3.13
C VAL A 62 -3.42 3.13 3.19
N LEU A 63 -4.62 3.54 3.59
CA LEU A 63 -5.82 2.72 3.47
C LEU A 63 -6.41 2.94 2.06
N ASP A 64 -6.07 2.05 1.14
CA ASP A 64 -6.46 2.13 -0.26
C ASP A 64 -7.87 1.57 -0.45
N THR A 65 -8.86 2.44 -0.39
CA THR A 65 -10.27 2.10 -0.66
C THR A 65 -10.64 2.28 -2.13
N GLU A 66 -9.68 2.73 -2.94
CA GLU A 66 -9.78 2.95 -4.38
C GLU A 66 -10.74 4.05 -4.81
N VAL A 67 -11.19 4.89 -3.87
CA VAL A 67 -12.03 6.08 -4.07
C VAL A 67 -11.84 7.05 -2.91
N TYR A 68 -12.33 8.29 -3.04
CA TYR A 68 -12.57 9.17 -1.88
C TYR A 68 -13.76 8.64 -1.08
N SER A 69 -13.53 7.69 -0.17
CA SER A 69 -14.60 7.00 0.55
C SER A 69 -15.35 7.93 1.50
N ASN A 70 -14.66 8.64 2.38
CA ASN A 70 -15.25 9.48 3.42
C ASN A 70 -16.06 10.67 2.90
N THR A 71 -15.69 11.22 1.75
CA THR A 71 -16.36 12.36 1.14
C THR A 71 -17.53 11.96 0.24
N GLY A 72 -17.77 10.66 0.06
CA GLY A 72 -18.95 10.13 -0.63
C GLY A 72 -18.68 9.45 -1.98
N GLY A 73 -17.51 8.83 -2.17
CA GLY A 73 -17.25 7.92 -3.28
C GLY A 73 -16.85 8.60 -4.59
N GLN A 74 -16.10 9.69 -4.54
CA GLN A 74 -15.54 10.35 -5.72
C GLN A 74 -14.38 9.53 -6.31
N SER A 75 -14.22 9.62 -7.63
CA SER A 75 -13.13 8.99 -8.35
C SER A 75 -11.77 9.55 -7.91
N SER A 76 -10.83 8.67 -7.64
CA SER A 76 -9.43 8.91 -7.30
C SER A 76 -8.52 8.43 -8.42
N LYS A 77 -7.24 8.79 -8.38
CA LYS A 77 -6.20 8.11 -9.18
C LYS A 77 -5.98 6.66 -8.71
N ALA A 78 -6.41 6.33 -7.48
CA ALA A 78 -6.47 4.95 -6.98
C ALA A 78 -7.60 4.12 -7.58
N THR A 79 -8.65 4.73 -8.14
CA THR A 79 -9.79 4.02 -8.69
C THR A 79 -9.38 3.19 -9.91
N PRO A 80 -9.64 1.86 -9.92
CA PRO A 80 -9.28 0.99 -11.04
C PRO A 80 -10.18 1.18 -12.26
N VAL A 81 -9.74 0.62 -13.38
CA VAL A 81 -10.56 0.52 -14.61
C VAL A 81 -11.85 -0.22 -14.33
N GLY A 82 -12.95 0.27 -14.88
CA GLY A 82 -14.27 -0.33 -14.77
C GLY A 82 -15.04 -0.03 -13.48
N ALA A 83 -14.39 0.50 -12.45
CA ALA A 83 -15.09 0.87 -11.22
C ALA A 83 -15.92 2.16 -11.41
N ILE A 84 -17.19 2.12 -10.98
CA ILE A 84 -18.03 3.31 -10.90
C ILE A 84 -17.64 4.16 -9.70
N ALA A 85 -17.65 5.46 -9.86
CA ALA A 85 -17.47 6.44 -8.79
C ALA A 85 -18.12 7.76 -9.19
N LYS A 86 -18.35 8.68 -8.25
CA LYS A 86 -18.71 10.05 -8.61
C LYS A 86 -17.60 10.65 -9.50
N PHE A 87 -17.97 11.32 -10.56
CA PHE A 87 -17.14 11.80 -11.68
C PHE A 87 -16.58 10.69 -12.60
N ALA A 88 -17.01 9.43 -12.42
CA ALA A 88 -16.74 8.31 -13.31
C ALA A 88 -17.99 7.40 -13.36
N ALA A 89 -19.15 7.96 -13.70
CA ALA A 89 -20.46 7.31 -13.63
C ALA A 89 -20.59 6.09 -14.55
N ALA A 90 -19.95 6.10 -15.72
CA ALA A 90 -19.95 4.98 -16.67
C ALA A 90 -18.73 4.04 -16.48
N GLY A 91 -18.08 4.07 -15.31
CA GLY A 91 -16.84 3.33 -15.04
C GLY A 91 -15.59 4.09 -15.48
N LYS A 92 -14.54 3.99 -14.67
CA LYS A 92 -13.26 4.63 -14.96
C LYS A 92 -12.56 3.94 -16.13
N ARG A 93 -12.05 4.71 -17.09
CA ARG A 93 -11.40 4.19 -18.30
C ARG A 93 -9.87 4.18 -18.25
N VAL A 94 -9.26 4.92 -17.29
CA VAL A 94 -7.81 4.98 -17.14
C VAL A 94 -7.33 4.10 -16.00
N ARG A 95 -6.11 3.60 -16.12
CA ARG A 95 -5.48 2.71 -15.13
C ARG A 95 -5.29 3.39 -13.77
N LYS A 96 -5.32 2.59 -12.71
CA LYS A 96 -4.94 2.98 -11.36
C LYS A 96 -3.48 3.43 -11.33
N LYS A 97 -3.20 4.53 -10.64
CA LYS A 97 -1.84 4.97 -10.31
C LYS A 97 -1.16 3.93 -9.43
N ASP A 98 0.02 3.51 -9.78
CA ASP A 98 0.82 2.62 -8.95
C ASP A 98 1.69 3.44 -7.99
N LEU A 99 1.11 3.78 -6.85
CA LEU A 99 1.78 4.60 -5.83
C LEU A 99 3.01 3.89 -5.25
N GLY A 100 2.91 2.57 -5.08
CA GLY A 100 3.99 1.77 -4.53
C GLY A 100 5.22 1.79 -5.44
N LEU A 101 5.07 1.46 -6.72
CA LEU A 101 6.19 1.52 -7.67
C LEU A 101 6.74 2.93 -7.84
N MET A 102 5.92 3.97 -7.77
CA MET A 102 6.43 5.35 -7.78
C MET A 102 7.33 5.62 -6.57
N ALA A 103 6.98 5.13 -5.39
CA ALA A 103 7.80 5.30 -4.19
C ALA A 103 9.12 4.52 -4.25
N THR A 104 9.17 3.36 -4.91
CA THR A 104 10.44 2.61 -5.07
C THR A 104 11.48 3.36 -5.87
N THR A 105 11.08 4.31 -6.74
CA THR A 105 12.02 5.12 -7.54
C THR A 105 12.93 6.03 -6.72
N TYR A 106 12.60 6.29 -5.45
CA TYR A 106 13.49 6.99 -4.52
C TYR A 106 14.72 6.17 -4.11
N GLY A 107 14.70 4.83 -4.24
CA GLY A 107 15.82 3.95 -3.92
C GLY A 107 16.13 3.78 -2.42
N TYR A 108 15.54 4.58 -1.55
CA TYR A 108 15.76 4.55 -0.10
C TYR A 108 14.47 4.47 0.72
N VAL A 109 13.37 4.11 0.12
CA VAL A 109 12.04 4.00 0.76
C VAL A 109 11.68 2.53 0.90
N TYR A 110 11.36 2.08 2.11
CA TYR A 110 10.73 0.78 2.27
C TYR A 110 9.28 0.86 1.78
N VAL A 111 8.87 -0.07 0.92
CA VAL A 111 7.50 -0.10 0.39
C VAL A 111 6.90 -1.47 0.54
N ALA A 112 5.64 -1.54 0.96
CA ALA A 112 4.88 -2.78 1.00
C ALA A 112 3.44 -2.58 0.53
N GLN A 113 2.93 -3.59 -0.19
CA GLN A 113 1.52 -3.68 -0.55
C GLN A 113 0.93 -4.91 0.15
N ILE A 114 -0.11 -4.70 0.96
CA ILE A 114 -0.65 -5.69 1.88
C ILE A 114 -2.17 -5.83 1.74
N ALA A 115 -2.71 -6.96 2.22
CA ALA A 115 -4.12 -7.19 2.44
C ALA A 115 -4.27 -8.13 3.64
N MET A 116 -4.70 -7.61 4.78
CA MET A 116 -4.71 -8.33 6.06
C MET A 116 -5.58 -9.58 6.02
N GLY A 117 -6.74 -9.53 5.35
CA GLY A 117 -7.63 -10.68 5.19
C GLY A 117 -7.07 -11.78 4.29
N ALA A 118 -6.14 -11.45 3.40
CA ALA A 118 -5.52 -12.42 2.51
C ALA A 118 -4.31 -13.11 3.15
N ASP A 119 -3.44 -12.34 3.83
CA ASP A 119 -2.25 -12.88 4.48
C ASP A 119 -1.86 -12.02 5.70
N GLN A 120 -2.26 -12.48 6.89
CA GLN A 120 -1.94 -11.82 8.15
C GLN A 120 -0.45 -11.88 8.49
N ALA A 121 0.23 -12.97 8.10
CA ALA A 121 1.66 -13.13 8.37
C ALA A 121 2.49 -12.15 7.53
N GLN A 122 2.16 -11.98 6.25
CA GLN A 122 2.78 -11.00 5.37
C GLN A 122 2.52 -9.57 5.87
N THR A 123 1.30 -9.27 6.30
CA THR A 123 0.93 -7.97 6.87
C THR A 123 1.76 -7.63 8.11
N LEU A 124 1.87 -8.56 9.07
CA LEU A 124 2.69 -8.36 10.27
C LEU A 124 4.18 -8.23 9.95
N LYS A 125 4.66 -9.00 8.97
CA LYS A 125 6.03 -8.92 8.50
C LYS A 125 6.32 -7.54 7.91
N ALA A 126 5.46 -7.04 7.02
CA ALA A 126 5.61 -5.72 6.42
C ALA A 126 5.64 -4.59 7.46
N ILE A 127 4.76 -4.64 8.46
CA ILE A 127 4.74 -3.66 9.55
C ILE A 127 6.02 -3.71 10.37
N ARG A 128 6.52 -4.90 10.72
CA ARG A 128 7.76 -5.06 11.49
C ARG A 128 8.99 -4.61 10.72
N GLU A 129 9.04 -4.89 9.42
CA GLU A 129 10.13 -4.43 8.55
C GLU A 129 10.11 -2.90 8.44
N ALA A 130 8.94 -2.27 8.26
CA ALA A 130 8.79 -0.82 8.24
C ALA A 130 9.25 -0.17 9.56
N GLU A 131 8.85 -0.72 10.71
CA GLU A 131 9.28 -0.23 12.03
C GLU A 131 10.79 -0.36 12.26
N ALA A 132 11.41 -1.38 11.69
CA ALA A 132 12.84 -1.62 11.82
C ALA A 132 13.67 -0.80 10.81
N TYR A 133 13.06 -0.35 9.72
CA TYR A 133 13.75 0.37 8.65
C TYR A 133 14.16 1.78 9.11
N PRO A 134 15.43 2.21 8.94
CA PRO A 134 15.92 3.49 9.45
C PRO A 134 15.65 4.66 8.47
N GLY A 135 14.52 4.68 7.81
CA GLY A 135 14.13 5.68 6.82
C GLY A 135 12.61 5.71 6.60
N PRO A 136 12.15 6.44 5.58
CA PRO A 136 10.72 6.50 5.29
C PRO A 136 10.20 5.14 4.81
N SER A 137 9.02 4.77 5.31
CA SER A 137 8.33 3.54 4.93
C SER A 137 6.92 3.84 4.45
N LEU A 138 6.50 3.20 3.36
CA LEU A 138 5.16 3.32 2.78
C LEU A 138 4.49 1.95 2.73
N ILE A 139 3.40 1.77 3.47
CA ILE A 139 2.57 0.57 3.42
C ILE A 139 1.23 0.92 2.79
N ILE A 140 0.85 0.19 1.74
CA ILE A 140 -0.42 0.35 1.04
C ILE A 140 -1.29 -0.87 1.35
N ALA A 141 -2.34 -0.65 2.12
CA ALA A 141 -3.27 -1.68 2.56
C ALA A 141 -4.56 -1.61 1.74
N TYR A 142 -4.92 -2.70 1.07
CA TYR A 142 -6.24 -2.81 0.45
C TYR A 142 -7.33 -2.79 1.53
N ALA A 143 -8.34 -1.97 1.31
CA ALA A 143 -9.49 -1.86 2.19
C ALA A 143 -10.78 -1.78 1.36
N PRO A 144 -11.69 -2.76 1.44
CA PRO A 144 -12.99 -2.69 0.77
C PRO A 144 -13.75 -1.42 1.14
N CYS A 145 -14.24 -0.69 0.15
CA CYS A 145 -14.86 0.62 0.33
C CYS A 145 -16.22 0.53 1.00
N ILE A 146 -16.37 1.14 2.17
CA ILE A 146 -17.64 1.19 2.91
C ILE A 146 -18.72 2.01 2.18
N ASN A 147 -18.32 3.03 1.40
CA ASN A 147 -19.29 3.87 0.67
C ASN A 147 -20.01 3.11 -0.44
N HIS A 148 -19.29 2.29 -1.22
CA HIS A 148 -19.88 1.43 -2.24
C HIS A 148 -20.46 0.15 -1.64
N GLY A 149 -19.76 -0.44 -0.69
CA GLY A 149 -20.14 -1.69 -0.04
C GLY A 149 -19.85 -2.95 -0.86
N LEU A 150 -20.04 -4.07 -0.19
CA LEU A 150 -19.96 -5.41 -0.75
C LEU A 150 -21.36 -6.02 -0.83
N LYS A 151 -21.66 -6.79 -1.87
CA LYS A 151 -22.94 -7.53 -1.96
C LYS A 151 -23.14 -8.49 -0.78
N ALA A 152 -22.06 -9.10 -0.32
CA ALA A 152 -22.06 -10.01 0.84
C ALA A 152 -22.12 -9.29 2.19
N GLY A 153 -22.11 -7.94 2.21
CA GLY A 153 -22.05 -7.10 3.39
C GLY A 153 -20.62 -6.84 3.89
N MET A 154 -20.42 -5.69 4.55
CA MET A 154 -19.09 -5.23 4.98
C MET A 154 -18.46 -6.11 6.07
N GLY A 155 -19.22 -6.91 6.80
CA GLY A 155 -18.68 -7.92 7.72
C GLY A 155 -17.88 -9.04 7.03
N LYS A 156 -17.86 -9.07 5.70
CA LYS A 156 -17.07 -10.00 4.87
C LYS A 156 -15.84 -9.36 4.25
N SER A 157 -15.42 -8.16 4.68
CA SER A 157 -14.28 -7.44 4.10
C SER A 157 -13.01 -8.26 4.07
N GLN A 158 -12.67 -8.97 5.16
CA GLN A 158 -11.49 -9.84 5.21
C GLN A 158 -11.55 -10.99 4.16
N ALA A 159 -12.71 -11.61 4.01
CA ALA A 159 -12.89 -12.65 3.00
C ALA A 159 -12.84 -12.08 1.56
N GLU A 160 -13.25 -10.82 1.38
CA GLU A 160 -13.15 -10.15 0.08
C GLU A 160 -11.72 -9.77 -0.27
N GLU A 161 -10.91 -9.35 0.73
CA GLU A 161 -9.47 -9.15 0.56
C GLU A 161 -8.77 -10.45 0.14
N GLU A 162 -9.13 -11.59 0.76
CA GLU A 162 -8.61 -12.91 0.38
C GLU A 162 -8.94 -13.25 -1.08
N LYS A 163 -10.19 -13.04 -1.51
CA LYS A 163 -10.60 -13.24 -2.90
C LYS A 163 -9.86 -12.32 -3.87
N ALA A 164 -9.70 -11.04 -3.51
CA ALA A 164 -9.00 -10.07 -4.33
C ALA A 164 -7.56 -10.52 -4.62
N VAL A 165 -6.86 -11.06 -3.62
CA VAL A 165 -5.50 -11.57 -3.81
C VAL A 165 -5.49 -12.88 -4.58
N LYS A 166 -6.39 -13.83 -4.27
CA LYS A 166 -6.49 -15.11 -4.96
C LYS A 166 -6.76 -14.98 -6.45
N CYS A 167 -7.64 -14.04 -6.85
CA CYS A 167 -7.98 -13.84 -8.26
C CYS A 167 -7.05 -12.85 -8.99
N GLY A 168 -6.06 -12.28 -8.31
CA GLY A 168 -5.11 -11.34 -8.93
C GLY A 168 -5.62 -9.92 -9.09
N TYR A 169 -6.72 -9.55 -8.43
CA TYR A 169 -7.17 -8.15 -8.38
C TYR A 169 -6.22 -7.28 -7.56
N TRP A 170 -5.75 -7.80 -6.41
CA TRP A 170 -4.76 -7.18 -5.55
C TRP A 170 -3.53 -8.08 -5.45
N HIS A 171 -2.32 -7.47 -5.27
CA HIS A 171 -1.06 -8.20 -5.21
C HIS A 171 -0.31 -7.84 -3.94
N LEU A 172 0.28 -8.83 -3.27
CA LEU A 172 1.11 -8.66 -2.10
C LEU A 172 2.58 -8.62 -2.51
N TRP A 173 3.31 -7.60 -2.11
CA TRP A 173 4.74 -7.48 -2.38
C TRP A 173 5.41 -6.53 -1.40
N ARG A 174 6.72 -6.62 -1.30
CA ARG A 174 7.56 -5.74 -0.48
C ARG A 174 8.80 -5.32 -1.28
N TYR A 175 9.24 -4.09 -1.04
CA TYR A 175 10.50 -3.55 -1.53
C TYR A 175 11.31 -3.05 -0.34
N ASN A 176 12.46 -3.66 -0.08
CA ASN A 176 13.37 -3.29 1.01
C ASN A 176 14.73 -2.88 0.44
N PRO A 177 15.04 -1.59 0.36
CA PRO A 177 16.30 -1.12 -0.21
C PRO A 177 17.54 -1.62 0.53
N ALA A 178 17.42 -1.97 1.82
CA ALA A 178 18.56 -2.49 2.58
C ALA A 178 19.14 -3.80 2.02
N LEU A 179 18.34 -4.55 1.25
CA LEU A 179 18.79 -5.80 0.62
C LEU A 179 19.77 -5.56 -0.54
N GLU A 180 19.75 -4.39 -1.15
CA GLU A 180 20.69 -4.04 -2.24
C GLU A 180 22.15 -4.04 -1.72
N ALA A 181 22.37 -3.55 -0.50
CA ALA A 181 23.69 -3.58 0.12
C ALA A 181 24.20 -5.01 0.39
N GLU A 182 23.29 -5.99 0.41
CA GLU A 182 23.61 -7.42 0.54
C GLU A 182 23.73 -8.13 -0.82
N GLY A 183 23.65 -7.39 -1.94
CA GLY A 183 23.62 -7.96 -3.29
C GLY A 183 22.36 -8.79 -3.59
N LYS A 184 21.27 -8.53 -2.87
CA LYS A 184 19.99 -9.22 -3.03
C LYS A 184 18.97 -8.32 -3.71
N ASN A 185 18.03 -8.94 -4.43
CA ASN A 185 16.90 -8.21 -5.02
C ASN A 185 16.06 -7.57 -3.89
N PRO A 186 15.89 -6.23 -3.89
CA PRO A 186 15.07 -5.54 -2.90
C PRO A 186 13.58 -5.84 -3.07
N PHE A 187 13.13 -6.26 -4.26
CA PHE A 187 11.73 -6.53 -4.55
C PHE A 187 11.37 -7.99 -4.31
N THR A 188 10.41 -8.22 -3.43
CA THR A 188 9.85 -9.55 -3.12
C THR A 188 8.37 -9.58 -3.49
N LEU A 189 7.99 -10.44 -4.44
CA LEU A 189 6.58 -10.73 -4.74
C LEU A 189 6.08 -11.81 -3.77
N ASP A 190 5.24 -11.42 -2.82
CA ASP A 190 4.68 -12.33 -1.81
C ASP A 190 3.44 -13.09 -2.31
N SER A 191 2.70 -12.53 -3.28
CA SER A 191 1.57 -13.20 -3.92
C SER A 191 1.99 -14.44 -4.68
N LYS A 192 1.22 -15.51 -4.52
CA LYS A 192 1.29 -16.70 -5.38
C LYS A 192 0.75 -16.38 -6.78
N GLU A 193 0.90 -17.31 -7.72
CA GLU A 193 0.26 -17.20 -9.04
C GLU A 193 -1.27 -17.10 -8.85
N PRO A 194 -1.91 -16.05 -9.38
CA PRO A 194 -3.35 -15.87 -9.21
C PRO A 194 -4.18 -16.90 -10.00
N ASP A 195 -5.33 -17.25 -9.46
CA ASP A 195 -6.38 -17.93 -10.19
C ASP A 195 -7.28 -16.91 -10.92
N TRP A 196 -6.90 -16.59 -12.14
CA TRP A 196 -7.60 -15.61 -12.97
C TRP A 196 -9.05 -15.99 -13.29
N SER A 197 -9.43 -17.27 -13.16
CA SER A 197 -10.80 -17.70 -13.41
C SER A 197 -11.83 -17.08 -12.45
N GLY A 198 -11.38 -16.72 -11.25
CA GLY A 198 -12.19 -16.05 -10.24
C GLY A 198 -12.30 -14.52 -10.40
N PHE A 199 -11.55 -13.90 -11.32
CA PHE A 199 -11.45 -12.44 -11.42
C PHE A 199 -12.80 -11.77 -11.73
N GLN A 200 -13.52 -12.27 -12.73
CA GLN A 200 -14.81 -11.71 -13.14
C GLN A 200 -15.87 -11.88 -12.04
N ASP A 201 -15.84 -12.96 -11.31
CA ASP A 201 -16.78 -13.19 -10.20
C ASP A 201 -16.46 -12.33 -8.99
N PHE A 202 -15.19 -12.02 -8.75
CA PHE A 202 -14.78 -11.03 -7.75
C PHE A 202 -15.39 -9.65 -8.10
N LEU A 203 -15.25 -9.16 -9.34
CA LEU A 203 -15.82 -7.89 -9.76
C LEU A 203 -17.34 -7.83 -9.53
N LYS A 204 -18.04 -8.91 -9.83
CA LYS A 204 -19.50 -8.99 -9.62
C LYS A 204 -19.90 -8.97 -8.12
N GLY A 205 -19.00 -9.29 -7.22
CA GLY A 205 -19.18 -9.21 -5.75
C GLY A 205 -19.10 -7.79 -5.21
N GLU A 206 -18.33 -6.94 -5.86
CA GLU A 206 -18.13 -5.53 -5.50
C GLU A 206 -19.24 -4.66 -6.08
N VAL A 207 -19.93 -3.87 -5.23
CA VAL A 207 -21.06 -3.04 -5.68
C VAL A 207 -20.67 -2.03 -6.74
N ARG A 208 -19.44 -1.49 -6.67
CA ARG A 208 -18.91 -0.51 -7.65
C ARG A 208 -18.78 -1.07 -9.07
N TYR A 209 -18.62 -2.36 -9.25
CA TYR A 209 -18.59 -3.03 -10.55
C TYR A 209 -19.98 -3.57 -10.94
N ALA A 210 -20.67 -4.18 -9.98
CA ALA A 210 -22.03 -4.67 -10.22
C ALA A 210 -22.99 -3.57 -10.66
N SER A 211 -22.80 -2.34 -10.20
CA SER A 211 -23.57 -1.17 -10.63
C SER A 211 -23.30 -0.79 -12.09
N VAL A 212 -22.07 -0.96 -12.58
CA VAL A 212 -21.74 -0.75 -14.01
C VAL A 212 -22.52 -1.73 -14.87
N MET A 213 -22.51 -3.02 -14.53
CA MET A 213 -23.29 -4.04 -15.26
C MET A 213 -24.78 -3.70 -15.36
N LYS A 214 -25.34 -3.12 -14.29
CA LYS A 214 -26.76 -2.76 -14.23
C LYS A 214 -27.09 -1.50 -15.04
N GLN A 215 -26.23 -0.48 -14.97
CA GLN A 215 -26.50 0.84 -15.54
C GLN A 215 -25.94 1.01 -16.96
N TYR A 216 -24.85 0.32 -17.28
CA TYR A 216 -24.11 0.44 -18.55
C TYR A 216 -23.70 -0.95 -19.05
N PRO A 217 -24.67 -1.83 -19.35
CA PRO A 217 -24.37 -3.23 -19.69
C PRO A 217 -23.55 -3.37 -20.97
N GLN A 218 -23.65 -2.44 -21.91
CA GLN A 218 -22.90 -2.49 -23.17
C GLN A 218 -21.40 -2.20 -22.98
N GLU A 219 -21.06 -1.32 -22.03
CA GLU A 219 -19.67 -0.98 -21.71
C GLU A 219 -19.05 -1.91 -20.67
N ALA A 220 -19.88 -2.60 -19.87
CA ALA A 220 -19.40 -3.39 -18.73
C ALA A 220 -18.46 -4.51 -19.16
N ASP A 221 -18.76 -5.25 -20.21
CA ASP A 221 -17.94 -6.38 -20.67
C ASP A 221 -16.54 -5.92 -21.13
N GLU A 222 -16.47 -4.83 -21.89
CA GLU A 222 -15.23 -4.24 -22.35
C GLU A 222 -14.39 -3.72 -21.16
N LEU A 223 -15.02 -3.00 -20.24
CA LEU A 223 -14.36 -2.45 -19.06
C LEU A 223 -13.84 -3.54 -18.11
N PHE A 224 -14.60 -4.61 -17.93
CA PHE A 224 -14.19 -5.70 -17.04
C PHE A 224 -13.07 -6.53 -17.65
N LYS A 225 -13.08 -6.72 -18.97
CA LYS A 225 -11.95 -7.29 -19.70
C LYS A 225 -10.70 -6.43 -19.55
N ALA A 226 -10.83 -5.12 -19.75
CA ALA A 226 -9.72 -4.18 -19.57
C ALA A 226 -9.21 -4.13 -18.14
N ALA A 227 -10.08 -4.29 -17.14
CA ALA A 227 -9.68 -4.39 -15.72
C ALA A 227 -8.83 -5.64 -15.47
N GLU A 228 -9.24 -6.80 -15.99
CA GLU A 228 -8.50 -8.06 -15.87
C GLU A 228 -7.15 -8.00 -16.61
N GLU A 229 -7.13 -7.49 -17.82
CA GLU A 229 -5.88 -7.29 -18.59
C GLU A 229 -4.92 -6.37 -17.85
N ASN A 230 -5.42 -5.30 -17.23
CA ASN A 230 -4.61 -4.40 -16.41
C ASN A 230 -4.08 -5.08 -15.13
N ALA A 231 -4.87 -5.91 -14.46
CA ALA A 231 -4.44 -6.68 -13.31
C ALA A 231 -3.33 -7.68 -13.69
N LYS A 232 -3.49 -8.40 -14.79
CA LYS A 232 -2.46 -9.30 -15.37
C LYS A 232 -1.18 -8.56 -15.73
N TRP A 233 -1.32 -7.38 -16.33
CA TRP A 233 -0.17 -6.53 -16.66
C TRP A 233 0.62 -6.12 -15.40
N ARG A 234 -0.07 -5.68 -14.33
CA ARG A 234 0.55 -5.33 -13.04
C ARG A 234 1.25 -6.53 -12.42
N TYR A 235 0.57 -7.68 -12.31
CA TYR A 235 1.17 -8.89 -11.79
C TYR A 235 2.45 -9.29 -12.52
N ASN A 236 2.40 -9.28 -13.85
CA ASN A 236 3.57 -9.60 -14.68
C ASN A 236 4.71 -8.58 -14.50
N SER A 237 4.39 -7.31 -14.24
CA SER A 237 5.40 -6.30 -13.93
C SER A 237 6.08 -6.58 -12.60
N TYR A 238 5.33 -6.87 -11.55
CA TYR A 238 5.87 -7.27 -10.25
C TYR A 238 6.68 -8.58 -10.32
N LYS A 239 6.20 -9.54 -11.11
CA LYS A 239 6.90 -10.81 -11.34
C LYS A 239 8.24 -10.62 -12.06
N ARG A 240 8.36 -9.66 -12.98
CA ARG A 240 9.65 -9.30 -13.59
C ARG A 240 10.59 -8.69 -12.56
N LEU A 241 10.13 -7.68 -11.81
CA LEU A 241 10.94 -7.02 -10.76
C LEU A 241 11.48 -8.04 -9.74
N SER A 242 10.65 -9.00 -9.32
CA SER A 242 11.07 -10.02 -8.35
C SER A 242 12.12 -11.01 -8.88
N LYS A 243 12.38 -11.02 -10.19
CA LYS A 243 13.34 -11.90 -10.85
C LYS A 243 14.60 -11.18 -11.32
N GLU A 244 14.68 -9.86 -11.17
CA GLU A 244 15.85 -9.09 -11.54
C GLU A 244 17.06 -9.50 -10.70
N ASN A 245 18.23 -9.56 -11.36
CA ASN A 245 19.48 -9.90 -10.70
C ASN A 245 20.20 -8.60 -10.26
N TRP A 246 20.15 -8.31 -8.98
CA TRP A 246 20.74 -7.10 -8.37
C TRP A 246 22.20 -7.27 -7.93
N GLY A 247 22.74 -8.46 -8.01
CA GLY A 247 24.14 -8.77 -7.69
C GLY A 247 25.09 -8.88 -8.88
N ALA A 248 24.59 -8.76 -10.11
CA ALA A 248 25.41 -8.78 -11.29
C ALA A 248 25.86 -7.36 -11.66
N GLU A 249 27.17 -7.15 -11.80
CA GLU A 249 27.68 -5.96 -12.51
C GLU A 249 27.07 -5.96 -13.92
N VAL A 250 26.53 -4.81 -14.32
CA VAL A 250 26.09 -4.61 -15.71
C VAL A 250 27.36 -4.53 -16.55
N THR A 251 27.82 -5.67 -17.03
CA THR A 251 28.89 -5.71 -18.03
C THR A 251 28.32 -5.21 -19.36
N GLU A 252 28.97 -4.18 -19.95
CA GLU A 252 28.68 -3.64 -21.29
C GLU A 252 28.72 -4.73 -22.38
#